data_5cf4649b7e6ee66e3ea830cec6e45954
#
_entry.id   5cf4649b7e6ee66e3ea830cec6e45954
#
_cell.length_a   1.000
_cell.length_b   1.000
_cell.length_c   1.000
_cell.angle_alpha   90.00
_cell.angle_beta   90.00
_cell.angle_gamma   90.00
#
_symmetry.space_group_name_H-M   'P 1'
#
loop_
_entity.id
_entity.type
_entity.pdbx_description
1 polymer ?
#
loop_
_entity_poly.entity_id
_entity_poly.type
_entity_poly.pdbx_seq_one_letter_code
_entity_poly.pdbx_strand_id
1 'polypeptide(L)'
;MNMTPRIRRVVQAILYEVVAIGFVGPALVWWFDTPPLNALVLAMVMSSIALAWSYLFNGVFEHWEARQSRKGRSWLRRLAHSTGFEGGLVVMLVPLMAWWLGTSLWVAFVADLGVLLFFFVYSFAFTWEFDRVFGLPASAR
;
A
#
# COMPACT_ATOMS: atom_id res chain seq x y z
N MET A 1 7.19 -12.65 22.13
CA MET A 1 7.95 -13.48 21.16
C MET A 1 9.23 -12.76 20.75
N ASN A 2 10.35 -13.46 20.88
CA ASN A 2 11.66 -12.89 20.52
C ASN A 2 11.97 -13.18 19.05
N MET A 3 11.41 -12.37 18.17
CA MET A 3 11.73 -12.45 16.74
C MET A 3 12.90 -11.54 16.41
N THR A 4 13.78 -11.99 15.52
CA THR A 4 14.81 -11.10 14.98
C THR A 4 14.15 -9.97 14.18
N PRO A 5 14.78 -8.80 14.06
CA PRO A 5 14.20 -7.67 13.29
C PRO A 5 13.85 -8.06 11.85
N ARG A 6 14.63 -8.92 11.21
CA ARG A 6 14.34 -9.40 9.85
C ARG A 6 13.09 -10.27 9.78
N ILE A 7 12.99 -11.24 10.69
CA ILE A 7 11.82 -12.13 10.75
C ILE A 7 10.57 -11.32 11.06
N ARG A 8 10.65 -10.38 12.00
CA ARG A 8 9.55 -9.50 12.34
C ARG A 8 9.02 -8.72 11.13
N ARG A 9 9.92 -8.14 10.32
CA ARG A 9 9.54 -7.42 9.09
C ARG A 9 8.86 -8.32 8.07
N VAL A 10 9.38 -9.53 7.87
CA VAL A 10 8.80 -10.49 6.93
C VAL A 10 7.41 -10.93 7.39
N VAL A 11 7.26 -11.28 8.66
CA VAL A 11 5.97 -11.69 9.23
C VAL A 11 4.96 -10.54 9.13
N GLN A 12 5.38 -9.32 9.47
CA GLN A 12 4.53 -8.13 9.37
C GLN A 12 4.07 -7.90 7.93
N ALA A 13 4.99 -7.98 6.97
CA ALA A 13 4.66 -7.78 5.55
C ALA A 13 3.70 -8.84 5.03
N ILE A 14 3.94 -10.11 5.32
CA ILE A 14 3.08 -11.21 4.89
C ILE A 14 1.68 -11.08 5.50
N LEU A 15 1.58 -10.85 6.81
CA LEU A 15 0.30 -10.69 7.47
C LEU A 15 -0.45 -9.48 6.96
N TYR A 16 0.25 -8.36 6.75
CA TYR A 16 -0.32 -7.14 6.21
C TYR A 16 -0.97 -7.41 4.84
N GLU A 17 -0.25 -8.05 3.93
CA GLU A 17 -0.75 -8.34 2.59
C GLU A 17 -1.89 -9.36 2.59
N VAL A 18 -1.75 -10.45 3.35
CA VAL A 18 -2.78 -11.50 3.40
C VAL A 18 -4.10 -10.93 3.95
N VAL A 19 -4.05 -10.19 5.04
CA VAL A 19 -5.24 -9.58 5.64
C VAL A 19 -5.82 -8.51 4.73
N ALA A 20 -4.97 -7.68 4.12
CA ALA A 20 -5.41 -6.64 3.18
C ALA A 20 -6.15 -7.24 1.97
N ILE A 21 -5.62 -8.29 1.37
CA ILE A 21 -6.25 -9.00 0.26
C ILE A 21 -7.60 -9.58 0.71
N GLY A 22 -7.67 -10.10 1.93
CA GLY A 22 -8.89 -10.61 2.53
C GLY A 22 -10.00 -9.56 2.69
N PHE A 23 -9.67 -8.28 2.76
CA PHE A 23 -10.64 -7.18 2.76
C PHE A 23 -10.89 -6.61 1.36
N VAL A 24 -9.84 -6.37 0.59
CA VAL A 24 -9.95 -5.72 -0.73
C VAL A 24 -10.63 -6.64 -1.74
N GLY A 25 -10.32 -7.95 -1.72
CA GLY A 25 -10.95 -8.91 -2.62
C GLY A 25 -12.47 -8.91 -2.52
N PRO A 26 -13.05 -9.14 -1.33
CA PRO A 26 -14.51 -9.07 -1.13
C PRO A 26 -15.10 -7.70 -1.45
N ALA A 27 -14.42 -6.60 -1.16
CA ALA A 27 -14.87 -5.26 -1.50
C ALA A 27 -15.00 -5.07 -3.02
N LEU A 28 -14.05 -5.59 -3.80
CA LEU A 28 -14.11 -5.57 -5.26
C LEU A 28 -15.27 -6.42 -5.79
N VAL A 29 -15.53 -7.57 -5.21
CA VAL A 29 -16.67 -8.41 -5.56
C VAL A 29 -17.98 -7.65 -5.33
N TRP A 30 -18.10 -7.04 -4.16
CA TRP A 30 -19.32 -6.31 -3.78
C TRP A 30 -19.56 -5.08 -4.66
N TRP A 31 -18.49 -4.31 -4.95
CA TRP A 31 -18.60 -3.05 -5.69
C TRP A 31 -18.82 -3.30 -7.19
N PHE A 32 -18.06 -4.23 -7.77
CA PHE A 32 -18.03 -4.43 -9.23
C PHE A 32 -18.76 -5.69 -9.69
N ASP A 33 -19.34 -6.45 -8.78
CA ASP A 33 -20.04 -7.71 -9.09
C ASP A 33 -19.17 -8.65 -9.95
N THR A 34 -17.89 -8.73 -9.62
CA THR A 34 -16.93 -9.59 -10.30
C THR A 34 -16.81 -10.93 -9.58
N PRO A 35 -16.49 -12.05 -10.29
CA PRO A 35 -16.28 -13.33 -9.62
C PRO A 35 -15.21 -13.26 -8.53
N PRO A 36 -15.38 -13.95 -7.40
CA PRO A 36 -14.41 -13.89 -6.28
C PRO A 36 -12.98 -14.20 -6.65
N LEU A 37 -12.74 -15.19 -7.51
CA LEU A 37 -11.39 -15.53 -7.97
C LEU A 37 -10.78 -14.40 -8.78
N ASN A 38 -11.56 -13.78 -9.66
CA ASN A 38 -11.12 -12.64 -10.46
C ASN A 38 -10.73 -11.45 -9.58
N ALA A 39 -11.54 -11.14 -8.56
CA ALA A 39 -11.26 -10.09 -7.59
C ALA A 39 -9.98 -10.39 -6.78
N LEU A 40 -9.80 -11.63 -6.37
CA LEU A 40 -8.61 -12.05 -5.62
C LEU A 40 -7.35 -11.87 -6.46
N VAL A 41 -7.36 -12.31 -7.71
CA VAL A 41 -6.20 -12.17 -8.62
C VAL A 41 -5.89 -10.69 -8.85
N LEU A 42 -6.92 -9.87 -9.09
CA LEU A 42 -6.73 -8.43 -9.26
C LEU A 42 -6.11 -7.79 -8.01
N ALA A 43 -6.61 -8.12 -6.82
CA ALA A 43 -6.07 -7.61 -5.57
C ALA A 43 -4.58 -7.99 -5.40
N MET A 44 -4.22 -9.22 -5.76
CA MET A 44 -2.83 -9.68 -5.73
C MET A 44 -1.94 -8.92 -6.71
N VAL A 45 -2.43 -8.67 -7.92
CA VAL A 45 -1.70 -7.91 -8.95
C VAL A 45 -1.51 -6.46 -8.49
N MET A 46 -2.56 -5.83 -7.97
CA MET A 46 -2.48 -4.46 -7.45
C MET A 46 -1.47 -4.35 -6.30
N SER A 47 -1.50 -5.31 -5.38
CA SER A 47 -0.58 -5.37 -4.25
C SER A 47 0.87 -5.52 -4.71
N SER A 48 1.11 -6.38 -5.70
CA SER A 48 2.44 -6.59 -6.29
C SER A 48 2.98 -5.32 -6.96
N ILE A 49 2.13 -4.61 -7.70
CA ILE A 49 2.49 -3.33 -8.32
C ILE A 49 2.81 -2.29 -7.26
N ALA A 50 1.99 -2.21 -6.20
CA ALA A 50 2.20 -1.26 -5.12
C ALA A 50 3.52 -1.53 -4.38
N LEU A 51 3.86 -2.79 -4.13
CA LEU A 51 5.14 -3.18 -3.53
C LEU A 51 6.33 -2.79 -4.42
N ALA A 52 6.26 -3.12 -5.70
CA ALA A 52 7.32 -2.78 -6.65
C ALA A 52 7.50 -1.26 -6.76
N TRP A 53 6.40 -0.52 -6.87
CA TRP A 53 6.42 0.94 -6.93
C TRP A 53 6.99 1.55 -5.63
N SER A 54 6.57 1.02 -4.48
CA SER A 54 7.08 1.47 -3.18
C SER A 54 8.60 1.33 -3.11
N TYR A 55 9.13 0.19 -3.52
CA TYR A 55 10.57 -0.05 -3.55
C TYR A 55 11.29 0.93 -4.48
N LEU A 56 10.82 1.03 -5.72
CA LEU A 56 11.45 1.88 -6.75
C LEU A 56 11.35 3.36 -6.39
N PHE A 57 10.17 3.81 -6.01
CA PHE A 57 9.93 5.22 -5.71
C PHE A 57 10.73 5.66 -4.49
N ASN A 58 10.72 4.89 -3.42
CA ASN A 58 11.48 5.21 -2.21
C ASN A 58 12.99 5.23 -2.49
N GLY A 59 13.48 4.29 -3.29
CA GLY A 59 14.87 4.26 -3.70
C GLY A 59 15.28 5.50 -4.48
N VAL A 60 14.48 5.89 -5.45
CA VAL A 60 14.72 7.11 -6.25
C VAL A 60 14.63 8.35 -5.39
N PHE A 61 13.63 8.44 -4.54
CA PHE A 61 13.43 9.59 -3.66
C PHE A 61 14.59 9.75 -2.67
N GLU A 62 15.00 8.66 -2.04
CA GLU A 62 16.12 8.65 -1.09
C GLU A 62 17.44 9.03 -1.78
N HIS A 63 17.65 8.58 -3.01
CA HIS A 63 18.82 8.95 -3.80
C HIS A 63 18.85 10.44 -4.11
N TRP A 64 17.69 11.01 -4.47
CA TRP A 64 17.56 12.46 -4.66
C TRP A 64 17.77 13.21 -3.36
N GLU A 65 17.16 12.74 -2.25
CA GLU A 65 17.26 13.36 -0.93
C GLU A 65 18.71 13.40 -0.44
N ALA A 66 19.48 12.35 -0.69
CA ALA A 66 20.89 12.27 -0.30
C ALA A 66 21.77 13.33 -0.98
N ARG A 67 21.36 13.83 -2.15
CA ARG A 67 22.06 14.87 -2.89
C ARG A 67 21.71 16.28 -2.45
N GLN A 68 20.71 16.44 -1.59
CA GLN A 68 20.30 17.75 -1.13
C GLN A 68 21.24 18.26 -0.03
N SER A 69 21.52 19.56 -0.06
CA SER A 69 22.34 20.23 0.96
C SER A 69 21.63 20.30 2.31
N ARG A 70 20.32 20.49 2.30
CA ARG A 70 19.50 20.47 3.51
C ARG A 70 19.16 19.04 3.88
N LYS A 71 19.51 18.64 5.09
CA LYS A 71 19.20 17.32 5.64
C LYS A 71 17.87 17.36 6.42
N GLY A 72 17.27 16.19 6.58
CA GLY A 72 15.99 16.03 7.23
C GLY A 72 14.82 16.17 6.27
N ARG A 73 13.64 15.85 6.76
CA ARG A 73 12.41 15.87 5.97
C ARG A 73 11.49 16.97 6.44
N SER A 74 11.49 18.09 5.69
CA SER A 74 10.51 19.16 5.87
C SER A 74 9.12 18.66 5.50
N TRP A 75 8.08 19.40 5.92
CA TRP A 75 6.71 19.06 5.53
C TRP A 75 6.51 19.13 4.01
N LEU A 76 7.23 20.02 3.31
CA LEU A 76 7.20 20.10 1.85
C LEU A 76 7.77 18.82 1.19
N ARG A 77 8.89 18.30 1.72
CA ARG A 77 9.43 17.03 1.25
C ARG A 77 8.49 15.87 1.50
N ARG A 78 7.85 15.82 2.65
CA ARG A 78 6.86 14.80 2.99
C ARG A 78 5.66 14.88 2.06
N LEU A 79 5.19 16.10 1.79
CA LEU A 79 4.09 16.33 0.84
C LEU A 79 4.49 15.90 -0.57
N ALA A 80 5.67 16.27 -1.05
CA ALA A 80 6.18 15.88 -2.36
C ALA A 80 6.31 14.35 -2.47
N HIS A 81 6.84 13.69 -1.45
CA HIS A 81 6.94 12.24 -1.39
C HIS A 81 5.57 11.58 -1.48
N SER A 82 4.64 11.99 -0.64
CA SER A 82 3.28 11.43 -0.62
C SER A 82 2.56 11.65 -1.94
N THR A 83 2.63 12.86 -2.49
CA THR A 83 1.98 13.20 -3.77
C THR A 83 2.57 12.39 -4.92
N GLY A 84 3.88 12.28 -4.99
CA GLY A 84 4.55 11.48 -6.03
C GLY A 84 4.24 10.00 -5.90
N PHE A 85 4.28 9.49 -4.68
CA PHE A 85 3.96 8.08 -4.41
C PHE A 85 2.52 7.73 -4.78
N GLU A 86 1.56 8.50 -4.26
CA GLU A 86 0.14 8.26 -4.51
C GLU A 86 -0.24 8.55 -5.97
N GLY A 87 0.31 9.62 -6.54
CA GLY A 87 0.09 9.95 -7.95
C GLY A 87 0.57 8.86 -8.89
N GLY A 88 1.74 8.27 -8.63
CA GLY A 88 2.26 7.15 -9.38
C GLY A 88 1.39 5.90 -9.27
N LEU A 89 0.90 5.60 -8.07
CA LEU A 89 -0.04 4.50 -7.85
C LEU A 89 -1.34 4.71 -8.62
N VAL A 90 -1.91 5.90 -8.57
CA VAL A 90 -3.14 6.23 -9.31
C VAL A 90 -2.94 6.02 -10.81
N VAL A 91 -1.84 6.53 -11.36
CA VAL A 91 -1.54 6.41 -12.79
C VAL A 91 -1.39 4.94 -13.24
N MET A 92 -0.90 4.07 -12.37
CA MET A 92 -0.72 2.65 -12.67
C MET A 92 -1.98 1.82 -12.38
N LEU A 93 -2.61 2.03 -11.22
CA LEU A 93 -3.69 1.18 -10.74
C LEU A 93 -5.05 1.51 -11.36
N VAL A 94 -5.35 2.78 -11.60
CA VAL A 94 -6.66 3.18 -12.15
C VAL A 94 -6.87 2.63 -13.57
N PRO A 95 -5.92 2.76 -14.53
CA PRO A 95 -6.08 2.12 -15.83
C PRO A 95 -6.17 0.60 -15.76
N LEU A 96 -5.39 -0.03 -14.88
CA LEU A 96 -5.43 -1.48 -14.68
C LEU A 96 -6.81 -1.92 -14.19
N MET A 97 -7.34 -1.26 -13.17
CA MET A 97 -8.66 -1.55 -12.62
C MET A 97 -9.76 -1.35 -13.66
N ALA A 98 -9.70 -0.24 -14.40
CA ALA A 98 -10.67 0.07 -15.44
C ALA A 98 -10.72 -1.01 -16.51
N TRP A 99 -9.55 -1.43 -16.99
CA TRP A 99 -9.43 -2.48 -17.99
C TRP A 99 -9.87 -3.85 -17.45
N TRP A 100 -9.37 -4.21 -16.26
CA TRP A 100 -9.65 -5.53 -15.66
C TRP A 100 -11.12 -5.71 -15.33
N LEU A 101 -11.73 -4.69 -14.75
CA LEU A 101 -13.13 -4.73 -14.28
C LEU A 101 -14.12 -4.28 -15.35
N GLY A 102 -13.66 -3.86 -16.53
CA GLY A 102 -14.53 -3.40 -17.60
C GLY A 102 -15.34 -2.16 -17.25
N THR A 103 -14.75 -1.24 -16.50
CA THR A 103 -15.40 0.00 -16.06
C THR A 103 -14.70 1.24 -16.59
N SER A 104 -15.31 2.42 -16.39
CA SER A 104 -14.70 3.69 -16.81
C SER A 104 -13.50 4.05 -15.93
N LEU A 105 -12.61 4.90 -16.45
CA LEU A 105 -11.51 5.45 -15.69
C LEU A 105 -11.99 6.22 -14.45
N TRP A 106 -13.12 6.94 -14.58
CA TRP A 106 -13.68 7.68 -13.46
C TRP A 106 -14.15 6.77 -12.34
N VAL A 107 -14.89 5.72 -12.66
CA VAL A 107 -15.37 4.74 -11.66
C VAL A 107 -14.19 4.04 -11.00
N ALA A 108 -13.19 3.61 -11.78
CA ALA A 108 -11.97 3.01 -11.25
C ALA A 108 -11.21 3.98 -10.33
N PHE A 109 -11.14 5.26 -10.70
CA PHE A 109 -10.49 6.29 -9.87
C PHE A 109 -11.20 6.47 -8.53
N VAL A 110 -12.53 6.55 -8.52
CA VAL A 110 -13.31 6.67 -7.29
C VAL A 110 -13.13 5.44 -6.40
N ALA A 111 -13.13 4.25 -7.00
CA ALA A 111 -12.86 3.00 -6.26
C ALA A 111 -11.44 2.99 -5.67
N ASP A 112 -10.46 3.46 -6.43
CA ASP A 112 -9.07 3.54 -5.96
C ASP A 112 -8.92 4.53 -4.80
N LEU A 113 -9.64 5.64 -4.82
CA LEU A 113 -9.70 6.57 -3.68
C LEU A 113 -10.26 5.88 -2.43
N GLY A 114 -11.29 5.04 -2.60
CA GLY A 114 -11.85 4.25 -1.52
C GLY A 114 -10.84 3.26 -0.94
N VAL A 115 -10.10 2.56 -1.81
CA VAL A 115 -9.01 1.65 -1.42
C VAL A 115 -7.91 2.41 -0.67
N LEU A 116 -7.57 3.59 -1.14
CA LEU A 116 -6.56 4.47 -0.53
C LEU A 116 -6.96 4.89 0.88
N LEU A 117 -8.21 5.31 1.05
CA LEU A 117 -8.77 5.65 2.36
C LEU A 117 -8.80 4.43 3.29
N PHE A 118 -9.20 3.28 2.75
CA PHE A 118 -9.16 2.01 3.48
C PHE A 118 -7.75 1.74 4.01
N PHE A 119 -6.73 1.83 3.15
CA PHE A 119 -5.35 1.56 3.55
C PHE A 119 -4.82 2.56 4.57
N PHE A 120 -5.26 3.80 4.51
CA PHE A 120 -4.91 4.79 5.51
C PHE A 120 -5.35 4.36 6.91
N VAL A 121 -6.61 3.96 7.05
CA VAL A 121 -7.17 3.48 8.33
C VAL A 121 -6.62 2.11 8.69
N TYR A 122 -6.55 1.21 7.71
CA TYR A 122 -6.08 -0.16 7.89
C TYR A 122 -4.63 -0.22 8.37
N SER A 123 -3.75 0.57 7.76
CA SER A 123 -2.33 0.58 8.13
C SER A 123 -2.13 1.00 9.58
N PHE A 124 -2.88 2.00 10.03
CA PHE A 124 -2.85 2.43 11.42
C PHE A 124 -3.32 1.31 12.35
N ALA A 125 -4.49 0.74 12.07
CA ALA A 125 -5.09 -0.31 12.91
C ALA A 125 -4.22 -1.58 12.91
N PHE A 126 -3.71 -1.98 11.73
CA PHE A 126 -2.86 -3.16 11.61
C PHE A 126 -1.56 -3.01 12.40
N THR A 127 -0.87 -1.88 12.23
CA THR A 127 0.39 -1.63 12.92
C THR A 127 0.19 -1.63 14.44
N TRP A 128 -0.89 -1.00 14.89
CA TRP A 128 -1.22 -0.96 16.31
C TRP A 128 -1.50 -2.35 16.88
N GLU A 129 -2.32 -3.16 16.21
CA GLU A 129 -2.61 -4.53 16.64
C GLU A 129 -1.38 -5.43 16.53
N PHE A 130 -0.57 -5.28 15.49
CA PHE A 130 0.64 -6.06 15.32
C PHE A 130 1.62 -5.80 16.47
N ASP A 131 1.82 -4.53 16.82
CA ASP A 131 2.69 -4.16 17.93
C ASP A 131 2.15 -4.65 19.29
N ARG A 132 0.83 -4.71 19.42
CA ARG A 132 0.17 -5.23 20.61
C ARG A 132 0.37 -6.74 20.77
N VAL A 133 0.32 -7.50 19.68
CA VAL A 133 0.47 -8.96 19.69
C VAL A 133 1.93 -9.37 19.78
N PHE A 134 2.80 -8.76 18.98
CA PHE A 134 4.21 -9.14 18.82
C PHE A 134 5.19 -8.24 19.58
N GLY A 135 4.70 -7.19 20.21
CA GLY A 135 5.53 -6.19 20.89
C GLY A 135 6.12 -5.16 19.95
N LEU A 136 6.59 -4.05 20.53
CA LEU A 136 7.21 -2.96 19.77
C LEU A 136 8.52 -3.42 19.12
N PRO A 137 8.89 -2.82 17.96
CA PRO A 137 10.20 -3.09 17.36
C PRO A 137 11.34 -2.58 18.25
N ALA A 138 12.52 -3.17 18.12
CA ALA A 138 13.69 -2.79 18.91
C ALA A 138 14.02 -1.29 18.82
N SER A 139 13.76 -0.69 17.64
CA SER A 139 13.97 0.76 17.41
C SER A 139 13.05 1.68 18.21
N ALA A 140 11.91 1.15 18.72
CA ALA A 140 10.92 1.91 19.47
C ALA A 140 10.91 1.57 20.98
N ARG A 141 11.84 0.72 21.42
CA ARG A 141 11.97 0.33 22.83
C ARG A 141 12.94 1.23 23.60
#